data_79aa3f5a95424c0b828d8e7475faafa9
#
_entry.id   79aa3f5a95424c0b828d8e7475faafa9
#
_cell.length_a   1.000
_cell.length_b   1.000
_cell.length_c   1.000
_cell.angle_alpha   90.00
_cell.angle_beta   90.00
_cell.angle_gamma   90.00
#
_symmetry.space_group_name_H-M   'P 1'
#
loop_
_entity.id
_entity.type
_entity.pdbx_description
1 polymer ?
#
loop_
_entity_poly.entity_id
_entity_poly.type
_entity_poly.pdbx_seq_one_letter_code
_entity_poly.pdbx_strand_id
1 'polypeptide(L)'
;MNFKPMSIYLVILMFVSINSIAGSLSNWTTYYSDSEIKIEYQYTNCEYPERFNQEFVILKITNFTNNDMNVSWYNESWYDKKCINCSDEKSDEDFNKVYLKANEEVLGNCIDQNSLRIFSKFSDKIENMPGIKKIVKLTKFELKNINISYE
;
A
#
# COMPACT_ATOMS: atom_id res chain seq x y z
N MET A 1 56.93 -34.55 47.06
CA MET A 1 56.34 -33.31 46.53
C MET A 1 55.28 -33.72 45.50
N ASN A 2 53.98 -33.62 45.88
CA ASN A 2 52.88 -34.04 45.03
C ASN A 2 52.36 -32.80 44.26
N PHE A 3 52.56 -32.77 42.96
CA PHE A 3 51.91 -31.79 42.09
C PHE A 3 50.49 -32.28 41.72
N LYS A 4 49.48 -31.53 42.20
CA LYS A 4 48.07 -31.69 41.72
C LYS A 4 47.96 -31.07 40.35
N PRO A 5 47.32 -31.74 39.38
CA PRO A 5 46.97 -31.10 38.10
C PRO A 5 45.81 -30.16 38.30
N MET A 6 46.04 -28.87 37.90
CA MET A 6 45.04 -27.83 37.90
C MET A 6 44.13 -28.02 36.67
N SER A 7 42.87 -28.41 36.94
CA SER A 7 41.84 -28.59 35.89
C SER A 7 41.46 -27.25 35.30
N ILE A 8 41.83 -27.03 34.04
CA ILE A 8 41.43 -25.86 33.27
C ILE A 8 40.05 -26.09 32.75
N TYR A 9 39.06 -25.45 33.39
CA TYR A 9 37.70 -25.39 32.83
C TYR A 9 37.70 -24.40 31.66
N LEU A 10 37.63 -24.97 30.44
CA LEU A 10 37.44 -24.21 29.21
C LEU A 10 35.97 -23.78 29.14
N VAL A 11 35.69 -22.54 29.54
CA VAL A 11 34.36 -21.94 29.38
C VAL A 11 34.21 -21.52 27.91
N ILE A 12 33.53 -22.38 27.13
CA ILE A 12 33.10 -22.04 25.76
C ILE A 12 31.92 -21.10 25.88
N LEU A 13 32.16 -19.80 25.75
CA LEU A 13 31.14 -18.78 25.55
C LEU A 13 30.57 -18.95 24.14
N MET A 14 29.44 -19.64 24.02
CA MET A 14 28.62 -19.61 22.81
C MET A 14 28.06 -18.20 22.65
N PHE A 15 28.65 -17.40 21.78
CA PHE A 15 28.04 -16.20 21.27
C PHE A 15 26.87 -16.59 20.37
N VAL A 16 25.67 -16.63 20.93
CA VAL A 16 24.43 -16.69 20.13
C VAL A 16 24.28 -15.33 19.48
N SER A 17 24.68 -15.22 18.21
CA SER A 17 24.41 -14.05 17.39
C SER A 17 22.90 -14.00 17.15
N ILE A 18 22.20 -13.21 17.94
CA ILE A 18 20.81 -12.85 17.69
C ILE A 18 20.84 -11.92 16.45
N ASN A 19 20.66 -12.51 15.28
CA ASN A 19 20.35 -11.71 14.09
C ASN A 19 18.99 -11.08 14.33
N SER A 20 18.98 -9.84 14.83
CA SER A 20 17.82 -8.96 14.82
C SER A 20 17.48 -8.74 13.36
N ILE A 21 16.50 -9.50 12.84
CA ILE A 21 15.81 -9.16 11.60
C ILE A 21 15.10 -7.85 11.92
N ALA A 22 15.73 -6.72 11.64
CA ALA A 22 15.07 -5.45 11.54
C ALA A 22 14.10 -5.57 10.37
N GLY A 23 12.91 -6.10 10.65
CA GLY A 23 11.80 -6.05 9.71
C GLY A 23 11.60 -4.58 9.39
N SER A 24 11.81 -4.19 8.13
CA SER A 24 11.37 -2.90 7.63
C SER A 24 9.92 -2.76 8.05
N LEU A 25 9.63 -1.81 8.94
CA LEU A 25 8.26 -1.44 9.27
C LEU A 25 7.65 -0.93 7.97
N SER A 26 6.94 -1.81 7.27
CA SER A 26 6.22 -1.43 6.07
C SER A 26 5.13 -0.46 6.50
N ASN A 27 5.11 0.75 5.92
CA ASN A 27 4.08 1.76 6.18
C ASN A 27 2.72 1.38 5.54
N TRP A 28 2.56 0.10 5.17
CA TRP A 28 1.35 -0.43 4.56
C TRP A 28 0.28 -0.67 5.61
N THR A 29 -0.90 -0.16 5.36
CA THR A 29 -2.10 -0.38 6.16
C THR A 29 -3.00 -1.38 5.45
N THR A 30 -3.42 -2.43 6.14
CA THR A 30 -4.37 -3.39 5.59
C THR A 30 -5.74 -2.73 5.46
N TYR A 31 -6.27 -2.73 4.23
CA TYR A 31 -7.62 -2.28 3.90
C TYR A 31 -8.63 -3.43 3.95
N TYR A 32 -8.29 -4.55 3.31
CA TYR A 32 -9.11 -5.75 3.23
C TYR A 32 -8.19 -6.99 3.25
N SER A 33 -8.64 -8.07 3.88
CA SER A 33 -7.92 -9.34 3.84
C SER A 33 -8.88 -10.49 4.11
N ASP A 34 -8.78 -11.54 3.27
CA ASP A 34 -9.42 -12.82 3.48
C ASP A 34 -8.44 -13.97 3.17
N SER A 35 -8.96 -15.16 2.84
CA SER A 35 -8.14 -16.33 2.49
C SER A 35 -7.59 -16.30 1.06
N GLU A 36 -8.13 -15.44 0.18
CA GLU A 36 -7.80 -15.41 -1.24
C GLU A 36 -6.94 -14.21 -1.59
N ILE A 37 -7.26 -13.02 -1.04
CA ILE A 37 -6.54 -11.78 -1.34
C ILE A 37 -6.27 -10.95 -0.09
N LYS A 38 -5.28 -10.07 -0.24
CA LYS A 38 -5.03 -8.96 0.68
C LYS A 38 -4.90 -7.67 -0.10
N ILE A 39 -5.59 -6.63 0.33
CA ILE A 39 -5.47 -5.27 -0.19
C ILE A 39 -4.87 -4.40 0.91
N GLU A 40 -3.77 -3.77 0.61
CA GLU A 40 -3.07 -2.84 1.49
C GLU A 40 -2.95 -1.48 0.81
N TYR A 41 -2.77 -0.43 1.59
CA TYR A 41 -2.54 0.90 1.06
C TYR A 41 -1.50 1.68 1.87
N GLN A 42 -0.89 2.66 1.21
CA GLN A 42 -0.07 3.69 1.85
C GLN A 42 -0.22 5.03 1.14
N TYR A 43 -0.01 6.12 1.87
CA TYR A 43 0.12 7.45 1.28
C TYR A 43 1.54 7.66 0.79
N THR A 44 1.68 8.07 -0.46
CA THR A 44 2.99 8.22 -1.12
C THR A 44 3.06 9.57 -1.83
N ASN A 45 4.09 10.36 -1.52
CA ASN A 45 4.40 11.57 -2.27
C ASN A 45 5.08 11.20 -3.59
N CYS A 46 4.51 11.69 -4.68
CA CYS A 46 5.03 11.50 -6.02
C CYS A 46 5.59 12.83 -6.53
N GLU A 47 6.88 12.85 -6.83
CA GLU A 47 7.59 14.02 -7.32
C GLU A 47 7.59 14.02 -8.84
N TYR A 48 7.29 15.18 -9.43
CA TYR A 48 7.20 15.36 -10.88
C TYR A 48 8.01 16.58 -11.32
N PRO A 49 8.99 16.43 -12.23
CA PRO A 49 9.86 17.54 -12.65
C PRO A 49 9.13 18.71 -13.35
N GLU A 50 8.03 18.40 -14.04
CA GLU A 50 7.35 19.37 -14.93
C GLU A 50 5.94 19.75 -14.46
N ARG A 51 5.52 19.28 -13.28
CA ARG A 51 4.19 19.56 -12.71
C ARG A 51 4.25 19.56 -11.19
N PHE A 52 3.17 19.98 -10.55
CA PHE A 52 3.08 19.95 -9.08
C PHE A 52 3.19 18.54 -8.54
N ASN A 53 3.95 18.41 -7.47
CA ASN A 53 4.05 17.18 -6.70
C ASN A 53 2.70 16.81 -6.07
N GLN A 54 2.41 15.53 -6.03
CA GLN A 54 1.10 15.04 -5.63
C GLN A 54 1.28 13.89 -4.63
N GLU A 55 0.39 13.84 -3.66
CA GLU A 55 0.25 12.66 -2.79
C GLU A 55 -0.87 11.78 -3.34
N PHE A 56 -0.60 10.49 -3.38
CA PHE A 56 -1.58 9.46 -3.74
C PHE A 56 -1.71 8.43 -2.61
N VAL A 57 -2.88 7.84 -2.50
CA VAL A 57 -3.05 6.52 -1.90
C VAL A 57 -2.63 5.50 -2.95
N ILE A 58 -1.59 4.76 -2.67
CA ILE A 58 -1.14 3.66 -3.51
C ILE A 58 -1.69 2.36 -2.93
N LEU A 59 -2.29 1.54 -3.78
CA LEU A 59 -2.82 0.24 -3.44
C LEU A 59 -1.81 -0.86 -3.78
N LYS A 60 -1.84 -1.91 -3.00
CA LYS A 60 -1.11 -3.15 -3.20
C LYS A 60 -2.08 -4.30 -3.03
N ILE A 61 -2.14 -5.20 -3.99
CA ILE A 61 -3.01 -6.38 -3.95
C ILE A 61 -2.16 -7.63 -4.07
N THR A 62 -2.35 -8.56 -3.14
CA THR A 62 -1.67 -9.85 -3.10
C THR A 62 -2.69 -10.97 -3.31
N ASN A 63 -2.43 -11.85 -4.27
CA ASN A 63 -3.16 -13.08 -4.49
C ASN A 63 -2.50 -14.21 -3.70
N PHE A 64 -3.21 -14.82 -2.76
CA PHE A 64 -2.71 -15.95 -1.96
C PHE A 64 -3.04 -17.32 -2.55
N THR A 65 -3.77 -17.35 -3.66
CA THR A 65 -4.22 -18.60 -4.29
C THR A 65 -3.23 -19.11 -5.35
N ASN A 66 -3.38 -20.38 -5.70
CA ASN A 66 -2.62 -20.99 -6.80
C ASN A 66 -3.29 -20.82 -8.17
N ASN A 67 -4.27 -19.93 -8.29
CA ASN A 67 -4.99 -19.66 -9.52
C ASN A 67 -4.84 -18.19 -9.93
N ASP A 68 -4.82 -17.97 -11.22
CA ASP A 68 -4.89 -16.62 -11.78
C ASP A 68 -6.29 -16.04 -11.53
N MET A 69 -6.36 -14.75 -11.23
CA MET A 69 -7.61 -14.09 -10.92
C MET A 69 -7.68 -12.64 -11.40
N ASN A 70 -8.91 -12.16 -11.55
CA ASN A 70 -9.19 -10.74 -11.66
C ASN A 70 -9.82 -10.25 -10.36
N VAL A 71 -9.31 -9.15 -9.84
CA VAL A 71 -9.91 -8.41 -8.71
C VAL A 71 -10.48 -7.11 -9.25
N SER A 72 -11.75 -6.82 -8.95
CA SER A 72 -12.42 -5.61 -9.40
C SER A 72 -13.17 -4.92 -8.27
N TRP A 73 -13.34 -3.60 -8.39
CA TRP A 73 -14.03 -2.78 -7.40
C TRP A 73 -14.44 -1.43 -8.00
N TYR A 74 -15.25 -0.67 -7.26
CA TYR A 74 -15.54 0.74 -7.54
C TYR A 74 -14.89 1.61 -6.49
N ASN A 75 -14.24 2.71 -6.91
CA ASN A 75 -13.72 3.70 -5.99
C ASN A 75 -14.81 4.67 -5.55
N GLU A 76 -14.92 4.91 -4.23
CA GLU A 76 -15.61 6.07 -3.68
C GLU A 76 -14.62 6.97 -2.95
N SER A 77 -14.66 8.27 -3.20
CA SER A 77 -13.70 9.22 -2.67
C SER A 77 -14.37 10.44 -2.07
N TRP A 78 -13.94 10.81 -0.86
CA TRP A 78 -14.42 12.02 -0.17
C TRP A 78 -13.30 13.05 -0.12
N TYR A 79 -13.52 14.18 -0.74
CA TYR A 79 -12.65 15.33 -0.65
C TYR A 79 -13.28 16.38 0.25
N ASP A 80 -12.54 16.85 1.27
CA ASP A 80 -13.03 17.77 2.29
C ASP A 80 -14.36 17.30 2.90
N LYS A 81 -14.49 16.01 3.16
CA LYS A 81 -15.67 15.32 3.70
C LYS A 81 -16.87 15.24 2.76
N LYS A 82 -16.76 15.72 1.51
CA LYS A 82 -17.80 15.58 0.49
C LYS A 82 -17.46 14.46 -0.46
N CYS A 83 -18.37 13.51 -0.61
CA CYS A 83 -18.21 12.45 -1.63
C CYS A 83 -18.43 13.01 -3.03
N ILE A 84 -17.58 12.58 -3.96
CA ILE A 84 -17.66 13.01 -5.36
C ILE A 84 -18.29 11.95 -6.28
N ASN A 85 -18.30 10.68 -5.87
CA ASN A 85 -18.73 9.54 -6.68
C ASN A 85 -19.50 8.47 -5.86
N CYS A 86 -20.28 8.90 -4.87
CA CYS A 86 -21.10 8.02 -4.02
C CYS A 86 -22.55 7.88 -4.53
N SER A 87 -22.79 7.90 -5.83
CA SER A 87 -24.13 7.64 -6.38
C SER A 87 -24.49 6.15 -6.29
N ASP A 88 -25.78 5.86 -6.22
CA ASP A 88 -26.27 4.48 -6.29
C ASP A 88 -26.00 3.87 -7.67
N GLU A 89 -26.08 4.70 -8.71
CA GLU A 89 -25.66 4.33 -10.07
C GLU A 89 -24.14 4.50 -10.18
N LYS A 90 -23.41 3.40 -10.26
CA LYS A 90 -21.97 3.39 -10.41
C LYS A 90 -21.58 3.70 -11.84
N SER A 91 -20.64 4.62 -11.99
CA SER A 91 -20.04 4.97 -13.27
C SER A 91 -18.96 3.98 -13.67
N ASP A 92 -18.82 3.71 -14.96
CA ASP A 92 -17.70 2.93 -15.50
C ASP A 92 -16.34 3.61 -15.21
N GLU A 93 -16.33 4.94 -15.05
CA GLU A 93 -15.13 5.70 -14.70
C GLU A 93 -14.60 5.38 -13.29
N ASP A 94 -15.47 4.94 -12.38
CA ASP A 94 -15.12 4.55 -11.02
C ASP A 94 -14.79 3.06 -10.89
N PHE A 95 -15.01 2.30 -11.96
CA PHE A 95 -14.72 0.87 -12.02
C PHE A 95 -13.24 0.62 -12.23
N ASN A 96 -12.70 -0.26 -11.40
CA ASN A 96 -11.31 -0.67 -11.44
C ASN A 96 -11.21 -2.18 -11.51
N LYS A 97 -10.22 -2.65 -12.25
CA LYS A 97 -9.93 -4.07 -12.39
C LYS A 97 -8.43 -4.28 -12.52
N VAL A 98 -7.92 -5.31 -11.86
CA VAL A 98 -6.54 -5.74 -11.97
C VAL A 98 -6.50 -7.27 -12.12
N TYR A 99 -5.61 -7.74 -12.99
CA TYR A 99 -5.29 -9.16 -13.13
C TYR A 99 -4.08 -9.49 -12.28
N LEU A 100 -4.15 -10.62 -11.57
CA LEU A 100 -3.06 -11.17 -10.77
C LEU A 100 -2.85 -12.64 -11.14
N LYS A 101 -1.61 -13.02 -11.36
CA LYS A 101 -1.23 -14.43 -11.46
C LYS A 101 -1.30 -15.10 -10.08
N ALA A 102 -1.25 -16.43 -10.10
CA ALA A 102 -1.14 -17.23 -8.89
C ALA A 102 0.03 -16.76 -8.00
N ASN A 103 -0.24 -16.51 -6.72
CA ASN A 103 0.74 -16.04 -5.72
C ASN A 103 1.44 -14.72 -6.09
N GLU A 104 0.84 -13.89 -6.94
CA GLU A 104 1.40 -12.61 -7.35
C GLU A 104 0.99 -11.47 -6.42
N GLU A 105 1.89 -10.49 -6.30
CA GLU A 105 1.63 -9.19 -5.70
C GLU A 105 1.74 -8.11 -6.78
N VAL A 106 0.72 -7.27 -6.90
CA VAL A 106 0.70 -6.13 -7.82
C VAL A 106 0.64 -4.83 -7.03
N LEU A 107 1.50 -3.90 -7.38
CA LEU A 107 1.71 -2.63 -6.69
C LEU A 107 1.46 -1.45 -7.61
N GLY A 108 0.67 -0.48 -7.14
CA GLY A 108 0.54 0.83 -7.79
C GLY A 108 1.83 1.64 -7.68
N ASN A 109 1.99 2.62 -8.55
CA ASN A 109 3.16 3.48 -8.57
C ASN A 109 2.82 4.93 -8.95
N CYS A 110 3.81 5.82 -8.93
CA CYS A 110 3.66 7.24 -9.25
C CYS A 110 3.58 7.55 -10.76
N ILE A 111 3.99 6.64 -11.61
CA ILE A 111 4.18 6.88 -13.05
C ILE A 111 2.93 6.48 -13.83
N ASP A 112 2.48 5.27 -13.64
CA ASP A 112 1.37 4.72 -14.39
C ASP A 112 0.03 5.24 -13.86
N GLN A 113 -0.83 5.68 -14.78
CA GLN A 113 -2.23 5.99 -14.46
C GLN A 113 -3.03 4.68 -14.42
N ASN A 114 -2.77 3.87 -13.41
CA ASN A 114 -3.44 2.59 -13.22
C ASN A 114 -4.50 2.66 -12.11
N SER A 115 -5.31 1.62 -12.03
CA SER A 115 -6.37 1.44 -11.04
C SER A 115 -5.88 1.40 -9.58
N LEU A 116 -4.55 1.26 -9.37
CA LEU A 116 -3.95 1.06 -8.05
C LEU A 116 -3.49 2.36 -7.38
N ARG A 117 -4.01 3.52 -7.82
CA ARG A 117 -3.75 4.79 -7.15
C ARG A 117 -4.98 5.68 -7.08
N ILE A 118 -5.13 6.39 -5.98
CA ILE A 118 -6.19 7.37 -5.73
C ILE A 118 -5.52 8.70 -5.39
N PHE A 119 -5.87 9.78 -6.10
CA PHE A 119 -5.34 11.10 -5.79
C PHE A 119 -5.71 11.52 -4.36
N SER A 120 -4.74 12.01 -3.60
CA SER A 120 -4.97 12.51 -2.24
C SER A 120 -5.00 14.03 -2.20
N LYS A 121 -3.91 14.67 -2.57
CA LYS A 121 -3.75 16.12 -2.58
C LYS A 121 -2.53 16.55 -3.38
N PHE A 122 -2.39 17.84 -3.63
CA PHE A 122 -1.11 18.42 -4.02
C PHE A 122 -0.19 18.52 -2.80
N SER A 123 1.09 18.16 -2.95
CA SER A 123 2.09 18.22 -1.88
C SER A 123 2.81 19.58 -1.85
N ASP A 124 2.84 20.30 -2.97
CA ASP A 124 3.42 21.62 -3.04
C ASP A 124 2.52 22.67 -2.37
N LYS A 125 3.14 23.74 -1.87
CA LYS A 125 2.42 24.87 -1.29
C LYS A 125 1.87 25.77 -2.39
N ILE A 126 0.76 25.36 -2.99
CA ILE A 126 0.12 26.06 -4.11
C ILE A 126 -1.02 27.00 -3.68
N GLU A 127 -1.30 27.07 -2.37
CA GLU A 127 -2.42 27.87 -1.82
C GLU A 127 -2.34 29.37 -2.16
N ASN A 128 -1.11 29.87 -2.34
CA ASN A 128 -0.87 31.29 -2.62
C ASN A 128 -0.69 31.59 -4.11
N MET A 129 -0.91 30.64 -4.99
CA MET A 129 -0.77 30.84 -6.43
C MET A 129 -1.97 31.60 -7.00
N PRO A 130 -1.73 32.54 -7.93
CA PRO A 130 -2.81 33.28 -8.60
C PRO A 130 -3.81 32.31 -9.26
N GLY A 131 -5.10 32.50 -9.00
CA GLY A 131 -6.18 31.68 -9.57
C GLY A 131 -6.54 30.42 -8.75
N ILE A 132 -5.76 30.03 -7.75
CA ILE A 132 -6.11 28.95 -6.84
C ILE A 132 -7.00 29.47 -5.73
N LYS A 133 -8.26 29.06 -5.76
CA LYS A 133 -9.24 29.45 -4.73
C LYS A 133 -9.28 28.51 -3.55
N LYS A 134 -9.02 27.23 -3.79
CA LYS A 134 -9.10 26.19 -2.78
C LYS A 134 -8.33 24.93 -3.23
N ILE A 135 -7.64 24.32 -2.30
CA ILE A 135 -7.06 23.00 -2.48
C ILE A 135 -7.92 22.00 -1.71
N VAL A 136 -8.39 21.00 -2.41
CA VAL A 136 -9.12 19.88 -1.81
C VAL A 136 -8.16 18.75 -1.44
N LYS A 137 -8.48 18.04 -0.37
CA LYS A 137 -7.72 16.85 0.04
C LYS A 137 -8.64 15.67 0.35
N LEU A 138 -8.16 14.51 -0.01
CA LEU A 138 -8.82 13.26 0.30
C LEU A 138 -8.93 13.11 1.83
N THR A 139 -10.14 12.91 2.32
CA THR A 139 -10.44 12.69 3.74
C THR A 139 -10.87 11.26 4.04
N LYS A 140 -11.34 10.54 3.01
CA LYS A 140 -11.76 9.16 3.07
C LYS A 140 -11.78 8.57 1.66
N PHE A 141 -11.52 7.29 1.52
CA PHE A 141 -11.84 6.49 0.33
C PHE A 141 -12.44 5.15 0.74
N GLU A 142 -13.20 4.55 -0.15
CA GLU A 142 -13.72 3.20 -0.01
C GLU A 142 -13.62 2.46 -1.34
N LEU A 143 -13.30 1.18 -1.26
CA LEU A 143 -13.35 0.24 -2.38
C LEU A 143 -14.64 -0.57 -2.24
N LYS A 144 -15.61 -0.28 -3.09
CA LYS A 144 -16.95 -0.89 -3.04
C LYS A 144 -17.05 -2.09 -3.95
N ASN A 145 -17.84 -3.06 -3.54
CA ASN A 145 -18.18 -4.24 -4.34
C ASN A 145 -16.89 -4.97 -4.83
N ILE A 146 -15.93 -5.18 -3.90
CA ILE A 146 -14.74 -5.97 -4.20
C ILE A 146 -15.23 -7.35 -4.66
N ASN A 147 -14.83 -7.72 -5.89
CA ASN A 147 -15.23 -8.98 -6.51
C ASN A 147 -14.00 -9.69 -7.09
N ILE A 148 -13.94 -11.00 -6.87
CA ILE A 148 -12.90 -11.88 -7.38
C ILE A 148 -13.53 -12.78 -8.44
N SER A 149 -12.87 -12.91 -9.59
CA SER A 149 -13.25 -13.85 -10.64
C SER A 149 -12.02 -14.58 -11.15
N TYR A 150 -12.09 -15.89 -11.24
CA TYR A 150 -11.03 -16.75 -11.77
C TYR A 150 -11.13 -16.86 -13.30
N GLU A 151 -10.00 -17.02 -13.97
CA GLU A 151 -9.93 -17.31 -15.40
C GLU A 151 -9.85 -18.80 -15.67
#